data_71554e5ceee695a955d4c940fdbbb9bc
#
_entry.id   71554e5ceee695a955d4c940fdbbb9bc
#
_cell.length_a   1.000
_cell.length_b   1.000
_cell.length_c   1.000
_cell.angle_alpha   90.00
_cell.angle_beta   90.00
_cell.angle_gamma   90.00
#
_symmetry.space_group_name_H-M   'P 1'
#
loop_
_entity.id
_entity.type
_entity.pdbx_description
1 polymer ?
#
loop_
_entity_poly.entity_id
_entity_poly.type
_entity_poly.pdbx_seq_one_letter_code
_entity_poly.pdbx_strand_id
1 'polypeptide(L)'
;MPTGPSRRDFLKAGVAAAGALGLGAFAPPALARVRPPKFTHRPVPNAWRQAGRILARVRPPKFPHRSFDVTAFGATGDGTTDSSDAIRHAIKRCHAAGGGHVVVPAGTFLTGAVHLLSNVDLHLESGATLKFSQDPAAYLPVVYTRWQGIELMNYSSFIYAFEQKNVGITGDGTLDGQADNSHWWPWKGSTVFGWNSGDPNQNADDTLSQQMADDGVPVSERVFGAGHYLRPNFIQLYRCRNVVISGVTILRSPMWEIHPVLSHNVTVEGVTVDSHGPNNDGCDPESCSDVVIQGCTFDTGDDCIAIKAGKNADGRRVNVPSQDIVIRDCDFVDGHGGVTIGSEMTGGVSHVFAEDLRMSSPNLNNCLRLKTNSLRGGYIKNLYMRNVNVGQVAQEAFLVDFYYEVGPGFGFNPTVAEIDVRNLTVGQAKKAFYLVGYPEDHIQGVALTDCVFSNVANGYTVQYVDDLELSNVVVNGIRLPNTTAARAVVPV
;
A
#
# COMPACT_ATOMS: atom_id res chain seq x y z
N MET A 1 -26.23 6.05 -28.11
CA MET A 1 -25.25 6.64 -27.19
C MET A 1 -23.89 6.12 -27.61
N PRO A 2 -22.93 6.93 -28.03
CA PRO A 2 -21.61 6.45 -28.43
C PRO A 2 -20.77 6.17 -27.18
N THR A 3 -20.19 4.99 -27.14
CA THR A 3 -19.22 4.53 -26.14
C THR A 3 -17.95 5.34 -26.28
N GLY A 4 -17.48 5.99 -25.22
CA GLY A 4 -16.22 6.72 -25.16
C GLY A 4 -15.01 5.78 -25.32
N PRO A 5 -13.85 6.30 -25.76
CA PRO A 5 -12.68 5.49 -26.08
C PRO A 5 -12.14 4.80 -24.83
N SER A 6 -11.73 3.53 -25.01
CA SER A 6 -11.15 2.69 -23.97
C SER A 6 -9.71 3.16 -23.65
N ARG A 7 -9.23 2.87 -22.44
CA ARG A 7 -7.85 3.17 -21.98
C ARG A 7 -6.73 2.69 -22.93
N ARG A 8 -7.02 1.80 -23.89
CA ARG A 8 -6.06 1.32 -24.90
C ARG A 8 -5.78 2.34 -26.01
N ASP A 9 -6.60 3.35 -26.18
CA ASP A 9 -6.48 4.29 -27.32
C ASP A 9 -5.56 5.48 -26.99
N PHE A 10 -5.26 5.75 -25.73
CA PHE A 10 -4.37 6.84 -25.32
C PHE A 10 -2.86 6.54 -25.50
N LEU A 11 -2.47 5.28 -25.65
CA LEU A 11 -1.05 4.89 -25.77
C LEU A 11 -0.53 4.91 -27.23
N LYS A 12 -1.37 5.21 -28.23
CA LYS A 12 -0.97 5.19 -29.65
C LYS A 12 -0.60 6.56 -30.23
N ALA A 13 -0.77 7.64 -29.51
CA ALA A 13 -0.59 9.00 -30.05
C ALA A 13 0.79 9.65 -29.80
N GLY A 14 1.74 8.94 -29.22
CA GLY A 14 3.04 9.50 -28.79
C GLY A 14 4.28 9.13 -29.62
N VAL A 15 4.14 8.40 -30.74
CA VAL A 15 5.31 7.99 -31.55
C VAL A 15 5.12 8.38 -33.01
N ALA A 16 5.36 9.64 -33.32
CA ALA A 16 5.70 10.09 -34.68
C ALA A 16 6.26 11.51 -34.66
N ALA A 17 7.58 11.67 -34.47
CA ALA A 17 8.43 12.68 -35.11
C ALA A 17 9.82 12.73 -34.42
N ALA A 18 10.77 11.96 -34.89
CA ALA A 18 12.19 12.32 -34.77
C ALA A 18 12.91 11.79 -36.03
N GLY A 19 13.35 12.73 -36.84
CA GLY A 19 14.07 12.51 -38.09
C GLY A 19 15.46 11.92 -37.86
N ALA A 20 15.91 11.21 -38.89
CA ALA A 20 17.18 10.53 -39.01
C ALA A 20 18.38 11.48 -38.88
N LEU A 21 19.27 11.19 -37.94
CA LEU A 21 20.70 11.51 -38.02
C LEU A 21 21.46 10.25 -37.60
N GLY A 22 22.24 9.69 -38.53
CA GLY A 22 23.01 8.48 -38.34
C GLY A 22 24.16 8.66 -37.36
N LEU A 23 24.22 7.81 -36.37
CA LEU A 23 25.43 7.53 -35.59
C LEU A 23 25.53 6.03 -35.38
N GLY A 24 26.74 5.52 -35.57
CA GLY A 24 27.09 4.11 -35.65
C GLY A 24 26.63 3.25 -34.49
N ALA A 25 26.08 2.10 -34.83
CA ALA A 25 25.64 1.07 -33.91
C ALA A 25 26.82 0.47 -33.13
N PHE A 26 26.97 0.83 -31.86
CA PHE A 26 27.61 -0.05 -30.89
C PHE A 26 26.54 -0.97 -30.32
N ALA A 27 26.53 -2.23 -30.73
CA ALA A 27 25.72 -3.24 -30.07
C ALA A 27 26.22 -3.44 -28.63
N PRO A 28 25.37 -3.34 -27.61
CA PRO A 28 25.79 -3.69 -26.26
C PRO A 28 26.13 -5.19 -26.21
N PRO A 29 27.11 -5.62 -25.40
CA PRO A 29 27.44 -7.03 -25.26
C PRO A 29 26.21 -7.77 -24.76
N ALA A 30 25.89 -8.90 -25.39
CA ALA A 30 24.81 -9.78 -24.97
C ALA A 30 25.07 -10.23 -23.53
N LEU A 31 24.33 -9.68 -22.59
CA LEU A 31 24.30 -10.18 -21.21
C LEU A 31 23.86 -11.64 -21.25
N ALA A 32 24.77 -12.55 -20.90
CA ALA A 32 24.47 -13.97 -20.80
C ALA A 32 23.27 -14.11 -19.85
N ARG A 33 22.15 -14.65 -20.38
CA ARG A 33 20.96 -14.98 -19.58
C ARG A 33 21.37 -16.01 -18.53
N VAL A 34 21.60 -15.53 -17.30
CA VAL A 34 21.68 -16.42 -16.15
C VAL A 34 20.26 -16.95 -15.96
N ARG A 35 20.06 -18.24 -16.25
CA ARG A 35 18.79 -18.88 -15.88
C ARG A 35 18.60 -18.74 -14.39
N PRO A 36 17.44 -18.24 -13.91
CA PRO A 36 17.17 -18.24 -12.48
C PRO A 36 17.30 -19.65 -11.94
N PRO A 37 17.80 -19.84 -10.71
CA PRO A 37 17.91 -21.15 -10.10
C PRO A 37 16.53 -21.80 -10.09
N LYS A 38 16.44 -23.08 -10.46
CA LYS A 38 15.20 -23.85 -10.36
C LYS A 38 14.85 -23.92 -8.87
N PHE A 39 13.82 -23.20 -8.48
CA PHE A 39 13.21 -23.34 -7.16
C PHE A 39 12.44 -24.67 -7.15
N THR A 40 12.86 -25.64 -6.38
CA THR A 40 12.04 -26.81 -6.08
C THR A 40 11.15 -26.40 -4.89
N HIS A 41 9.85 -26.28 -5.12
CA HIS A 41 8.91 -26.04 -4.03
C HIS A 41 9.05 -27.18 -3.02
N ARG A 42 9.71 -26.90 -1.92
CA ARG A 42 9.59 -27.70 -0.69
C ARG A 42 8.75 -26.85 0.25
N PRO A 43 7.57 -27.33 0.68
CA PRO A 43 6.84 -26.67 1.76
C PRO A 43 7.86 -26.42 2.87
N VAL A 44 8.12 -25.15 3.20
CA VAL A 44 9.04 -24.84 4.29
C VAL A 44 8.34 -25.29 5.58
N PRO A 45 8.70 -26.47 6.18
CA PRO A 45 7.93 -27.06 7.27
C PRO A 45 7.79 -26.16 8.51
N ASN A 46 8.37 -24.98 8.48
CA ASN A 46 8.47 -24.03 9.58
C ASN A 46 8.24 -22.55 9.18
N ALA A 47 7.60 -22.23 8.04
CA ALA A 47 7.38 -20.85 7.63
C ALA A 47 6.69 -20.03 8.74
N TRP A 48 5.62 -20.55 9.31
CA TRP A 48 4.87 -19.91 10.41
C TRP A 48 5.67 -19.73 11.72
N ARG A 49 6.79 -20.44 11.91
CA ARG A 49 7.72 -20.12 13.00
C ARG A 49 8.43 -18.80 12.78
N GLN A 50 8.60 -18.37 11.52
CA GLN A 50 9.15 -17.05 11.22
C GLN A 50 8.15 -15.96 11.60
N ALA A 51 6.86 -16.11 11.30
CA ALA A 51 5.81 -15.22 11.78
C ALA A 51 5.85 -15.06 13.31
N GLY A 52 5.94 -16.17 14.04
CA GLY A 52 6.12 -16.15 15.50
C GLY A 52 7.38 -15.41 15.97
N ARG A 53 8.48 -15.50 15.22
CA ARG A 53 9.71 -14.74 15.53
C ARG A 53 9.55 -13.25 15.25
N ILE A 54 8.84 -12.86 14.17
CA ILE A 54 8.52 -11.47 13.87
C ILE A 54 7.66 -10.90 15.00
N LEU A 55 6.56 -11.56 15.34
CA LEU A 55 5.69 -11.18 16.47
C LEU A 55 6.44 -11.08 17.80
N ALA A 56 7.47 -11.91 18.00
CA ALA A 56 8.28 -11.86 19.21
C ALA A 56 9.24 -10.68 19.26
N ARG A 57 9.74 -10.19 18.14
CA ARG A 57 10.74 -9.10 18.08
C ARG A 57 10.16 -7.73 17.80
N VAL A 58 9.03 -7.62 17.07
CA VAL A 58 8.32 -6.37 16.87
C VAL A 58 7.68 -5.94 18.19
N ARG A 59 8.05 -4.77 18.68
CA ARG A 59 7.56 -4.25 19.95
C ARG A 59 7.22 -2.77 19.78
N PRO A 60 6.01 -2.35 20.15
CA PRO A 60 5.65 -0.94 20.22
C PRO A 60 6.62 -0.18 21.13
N PRO A 61 6.99 1.06 20.79
CA PRO A 61 7.77 1.91 21.66
C PRO A 61 7.02 2.18 22.97
N LYS A 62 7.80 2.42 24.03
CA LYS A 62 7.27 2.90 25.33
C LYS A 62 7.64 4.34 25.49
N PHE A 63 6.68 5.14 25.92
CA PHE A 63 6.86 6.57 26.14
C PHE A 63 6.95 6.89 27.65
N PRO A 64 7.73 7.91 28.04
CA PRO A 64 7.74 8.38 29.41
C PRO A 64 6.33 8.83 29.86
N HIS A 65 5.97 8.56 31.12
CA HIS A 65 4.69 8.98 31.72
C HIS A 65 4.65 10.50 32.00
N ARG A 66 4.66 11.28 30.91
CA ARG A 66 4.53 12.74 30.90
C ARG A 66 3.48 13.12 29.89
N SER A 67 2.59 14.02 30.26
CA SER A 67 1.52 14.51 29.40
C SER A 67 1.71 15.99 29.10
N PHE A 68 1.46 16.35 27.86
CA PHE A 68 1.50 17.71 27.33
C PHE A 68 0.17 17.94 26.60
N ASP A 69 -0.81 18.43 27.38
CA ASP A 69 -2.15 18.75 26.90
C ASP A 69 -2.06 19.93 25.90
N VAL A 70 -2.55 19.76 24.67
CA VAL A 70 -2.49 20.79 23.63
C VAL A 70 -3.23 22.07 24.02
N THR A 71 -4.24 21.99 24.87
CA THR A 71 -5.00 23.15 25.36
C THR A 71 -4.14 24.05 26.27
N ALA A 72 -3.21 23.48 27.01
CA ALA A 72 -2.23 24.24 27.80
C ALA A 72 -1.25 25.06 26.94
N PHE A 73 -1.19 24.77 25.64
CA PHE A 73 -0.39 25.51 24.65
C PHE A 73 -1.25 26.42 23.78
N GLY A 74 -2.55 26.53 24.06
CA GLY A 74 -3.48 27.44 23.39
C GLY A 74 -4.35 26.78 22.30
N ALA A 75 -4.35 25.44 22.17
CA ALA A 75 -5.28 24.77 21.28
C ALA A 75 -6.73 24.93 21.76
N THR A 76 -7.65 25.13 20.82
CA THR A 76 -9.09 25.29 21.08
C THR A 76 -9.88 24.21 20.36
N GLY A 77 -10.65 23.44 21.11
CA GLY A 77 -11.43 22.30 20.60
C GLY A 77 -12.80 22.68 20.04
N ASP A 78 -12.92 23.81 19.35
CA ASP A 78 -14.18 24.37 18.79
C ASP A 78 -14.43 23.99 17.30
N GLY A 79 -13.48 23.27 16.68
CA GLY A 79 -13.55 22.84 15.27
C GLY A 79 -13.30 23.92 14.22
N THR A 80 -12.98 25.15 14.64
CA THR A 80 -12.83 26.32 13.75
C THR A 80 -11.54 27.10 13.98
N THR A 81 -11.10 27.22 15.22
CA THR A 81 -9.86 27.91 15.58
C THR A 81 -8.65 27.04 15.21
N ASP A 82 -7.71 27.60 14.43
CA ASP A 82 -6.48 26.90 14.05
C ASP A 82 -5.61 26.62 15.28
N SER A 83 -5.39 25.35 15.57
CA SER A 83 -4.59 24.85 16.68
C SER A 83 -3.21 24.35 16.27
N SER A 84 -2.80 24.55 14.99
CA SER A 84 -1.54 24.04 14.42
C SER A 84 -0.31 24.43 15.25
N ASP A 85 -0.22 25.72 15.63
CA ASP A 85 0.91 26.23 16.40
C ASP A 85 0.94 25.67 17.82
N ALA A 86 -0.20 25.54 18.47
CA ALA A 86 -0.32 24.96 19.80
C ALA A 86 0.12 23.49 19.83
N ILE A 87 -0.37 22.70 18.88
CA ILE A 87 0.02 21.28 18.72
C ILE A 87 1.53 21.17 18.43
N ARG A 88 2.05 21.99 17.53
CA ARG A 88 3.49 22.03 17.22
C ARG A 88 4.34 22.38 18.44
N HIS A 89 3.90 23.33 19.26
CA HIS A 89 4.59 23.74 20.50
C HIS A 89 4.55 22.61 21.54
N ALA A 90 3.42 21.94 21.72
CA ALA A 90 3.28 20.78 22.60
C ALA A 90 4.25 19.65 22.20
N ILE A 91 4.31 19.30 20.90
CA ILE A 91 5.23 18.29 20.34
C ILE A 91 6.69 18.66 20.62
N LYS A 92 7.09 19.91 20.30
CA LYS A 92 8.46 20.38 20.58
C LYS A 92 8.81 20.36 22.07
N ARG A 93 7.88 20.74 22.91
CA ARG A 93 8.07 20.74 24.38
C ARG A 93 8.18 19.33 24.93
N CYS A 94 7.33 18.42 24.47
CA CYS A 94 7.37 17.00 24.82
C CYS A 94 8.72 16.39 24.42
N HIS A 95 9.14 16.57 23.18
CA HIS A 95 10.43 16.09 22.68
C HIS A 95 11.61 16.64 23.48
N ALA A 96 11.65 17.95 23.73
CA ALA A 96 12.71 18.62 24.51
C ALA A 96 12.77 18.14 25.96
N ALA A 97 11.66 17.65 26.52
CA ALA A 97 11.60 17.05 27.86
C ALA A 97 12.06 15.58 27.87
N GLY A 98 12.51 15.03 26.74
CA GLY A 98 12.93 13.63 26.59
C GLY A 98 11.78 12.67 26.24
N GLY A 99 10.62 13.20 25.82
CA GLY A 99 9.49 12.43 25.32
C GLY A 99 8.31 12.32 26.30
N GLY A 100 7.22 11.74 25.83
CA GLY A 100 5.96 11.57 26.55
C GLY A 100 4.77 11.54 25.59
N HIS A 101 3.60 11.90 26.11
CA HIS A 101 2.34 11.95 25.40
C HIS A 101 1.92 13.40 25.14
N VAL A 102 1.73 13.77 23.88
CA VAL A 102 1.04 15.01 23.49
C VAL A 102 -0.44 14.66 23.43
N VAL A 103 -1.19 15.15 24.39
CA VAL A 103 -2.58 14.75 24.61
C VAL A 103 -3.51 15.74 23.92
N VAL A 104 -4.36 15.19 23.05
CA VAL A 104 -5.50 15.90 22.45
C VAL A 104 -6.74 15.46 23.21
N PRO A 105 -7.31 16.31 24.08
CA PRO A 105 -8.49 15.94 24.86
C PRO A 105 -9.76 15.94 24.01
N ALA A 106 -10.90 15.54 24.60
CA ALA A 106 -12.19 15.58 23.93
C ALA A 106 -12.50 16.97 23.35
N GLY A 107 -12.93 17.04 22.11
CA GLY A 107 -13.18 18.24 21.33
C GLY A 107 -12.73 18.09 19.87
N THR A 108 -12.99 19.10 19.05
CA THR A 108 -12.60 19.12 17.63
C THR A 108 -11.54 20.20 17.42
N PHE A 109 -10.32 19.80 17.08
CA PHE A 109 -9.18 20.69 16.92
C PHE A 109 -8.82 20.82 15.44
N LEU A 110 -9.03 22.00 14.86
CA LEU A 110 -8.60 22.28 13.47
C LEU A 110 -7.07 22.42 13.44
N THR A 111 -6.43 21.77 12.48
CA THR A 111 -4.96 21.82 12.31
C THR A 111 -4.54 21.68 10.86
N GLY A 112 -3.37 22.22 10.51
CA GLY A 112 -2.62 21.85 9.30
C GLY A 112 -1.75 20.62 9.54
N ALA A 113 -0.60 20.56 8.86
CA ALA A 113 0.35 19.44 8.98
C ALA A 113 0.89 19.32 10.42
N VAL A 114 0.88 18.09 10.95
CA VAL A 114 1.44 17.73 12.25
C VAL A 114 2.74 16.97 12.05
N HIS A 115 3.86 17.54 12.49
CA HIS A 115 5.18 16.92 12.40
C HIS A 115 5.59 16.31 13.75
N LEU A 116 5.68 14.97 13.79
CA LEU A 116 6.09 14.26 15.01
C LEU A 116 7.61 14.22 15.16
N LEU A 117 8.07 14.23 16.39
CA LEU A 117 9.47 14.17 16.77
C LEU A 117 9.76 12.91 17.60
N SER A 118 11.04 12.56 17.72
CA SER A 118 11.45 11.36 18.44
C SER A 118 10.99 11.36 19.91
N ASN A 119 10.57 10.18 20.38
CA ASN A 119 10.03 9.90 21.69
C ASN A 119 8.68 10.60 22.00
N VAL A 120 7.95 11.01 20.99
CA VAL A 120 6.62 11.64 21.12
C VAL A 120 5.54 10.67 20.67
N ASP A 121 4.53 10.53 21.52
CA ASP A 121 3.26 9.92 21.21
C ASP A 121 2.19 11.03 21.09
N LEU A 122 1.56 11.11 19.94
CA LEU A 122 0.35 11.91 19.73
C LEU A 122 -0.85 11.09 20.20
N HIS A 123 -1.36 11.41 21.38
CA HIS A 123 -2.42 10.65 22.01
C HIS A 123 -3.76 11.38 21.94
N LEU A 124 -4.71 10.77 21.27
CA LEU A 124 -6.06 11.29 21.11
C LEU A 124 -6.99 10.61 22.11
N GLU A 125 -7.51 11.37 23.08
CA GLU A 125 -8.48 10.84 24.03
C GLU A 125 -9.82 10.52 23.35
N SER A 126 -10.64 9.72 24.00
CA SER A 126 -12.00 9.43 23.53
C SER A 126 -12.80 10.73 23.35
N GLY A 127 -13.44 10.88 22.19
CA GLY A 127 -14.14 12.13 21.81
C GLY A 127 -13.25 13.25 21.27
N ALA A 128 -11.93 13.04 21.16
CA ALA A 128 -11.04 13.94 20.46
C ALA A 128 -11.14 13.76 18.95
N THR A 129 -11.14 14.86 18.20
CA THR A 129 -11.02 14.87 16.74
C THR A 129 -9.93 15.86 16.33
N LEU A 130 -8.88 15.37 15.65
CA LEU A 130 -8.01 16.22 14.86
C LEU A 130 -8.62 16.38 13.47
N LYS A 131 -9.08 17.58 13.18
CA LYS A 131 -9.71 17.98 11.95
C LYS A 131 -8.69 18.70 11.08
N PHE A 132 -8.28 18.08 9.98
CA PHE A 132 -7.21 18.60 9.13
C PHE A 132 -7.74 19.65 8.14
N SER A 133 -6.97 20.71 7.95
CA SER A 133 -7.34 21.82 7.05
C SER A 133 -7.55 21.34 5.60
N GLN A 134 -8.54 21.89 4.95
CA GLN A 134 -8.80 21.68 3.52
C GLN A 134 -7.96 22.63 2.63
N ASP A 135 -7.26 23.61 3.23
CA ASP A 135 -6.36 24.52 2.51
C ASP A 135 -5.00 23.87 2.27
N PRO A 136 -4.58 23.63 1.00
CA PRO A 136 -3.28 23.07 0.68
C PRO A 136 -2.10 23.89 1.23
N ALA A 137 -2.26 25.20 1.44
CA ALA A 137 -1.20 26.05 1.99
C ALA A 137 -0.80 25.63 3.42
N ALA A 138 -1.72 25.00 4.19
CA ALA A 138 -1.44 24.48 5.53
C ALA A 138 -0.45 23.28 5.55
N TYR A 139 -0.09 22.76 4.38
CA TYR A 139 0.84 21.62 4.21
C TYR A 139 2.15 22.03 3.53
N LEU A 140 2.42 23.32 3.47
CA LEU A 140 3.69 23.89 3.01
C LEU A 140 4.54 24.37 4.20
N PRO A 141 5.87 24.46 4.05
CA PRO A 141 6.67 24.16 2.86
C PRO A 141 6.69 22.68 2.50
N VAL A 142 7.06 22.37 1.25
CA VAL A 142 7.25 20.98 0.78
C VAL A 142 8.24 20.22 1.66
N VAL A 143 7.97 18.92 1.82
CA VAL A 143 8.85 18.02 2.57
C VAL A 143 9.37 16.91 1.67
N TYR A 144 10.45 16.26 2.10
CA TYR A 144 10.94 15.04 1.46
C TYR A 144 9.94 13.92 1.70
N THR A 145 9.36 13.38 0.66
CA THR A 145 8.29 12.39 0.75
C THR A 145 8.45 11.31 -0.33
N ARG A 146 7.59 10.31 -0.28
CA ARG A 146 7.42 9.35 -1.35
C ARG A 146 5.95 9.34 -1.78
N TRP A 147 5.73 9.52 -3.06
CA TRP A 147 4.42 9.55 -3.68
C TRP A 147 4.34 8.46 -4.75
N GLN A 148 3.41 7.52 -4.60
CA GLN A 148 3.28 6.35 -5.48
C GLN A 148 4.61 5.66 -5.82
N GLY A 149 5.46 5.41 -4.81
CA GLY A 149 6.72 4.71 -4.98
C GLY A 149 7.89 5.55 -5.48
N ILE A 150 7.72 6.86 -5.67
CA ILE A 150 8.74 7.80 -6.18
C ILE A 150 9.09 8.82 -5.09
N GLU A 151 10.39 8.98 -4.78
CA GLU A 151 10.87 10.01 -3.86
C GLU A 151 10.89 11.39 -4.52
N LEU A 152 10.32 12.38 -3.85
CA LEU A 152 10.20 13.76 -4.32
C LEU A 152 9.93 14.74 -3.16
N MET A 153 9.89 16.03 -3.45
CA MET A 153 9.50 17.09 -2.52
C MET A 153 8.06 17.48 -2.82
N ASN A 154 7.14 17.23 -1.88
CA ASN A 154 5.70 17.49 -2.05
C ASN A 154 5.10 18.17 -0.82
N TYR A 155 3.83 18.54 -0.90
CA TYR A 155 3.04 18.88 0.28
C TYR A 155 3.28 17.88 1.40
N SER A 156 3.40 18.37 2.64
CA SER A 156 3.51 17.48 3.80
C SER A 156 2.30 16.55 3.88
N SER A 157 2.53 15.30 4.25
CA SER A 157 1.46 14.46 4.76
C SER A 157 0.80 15.11 5.98
N PHE A 158 -0.44 14.77 6.25
CA PHE A 158 -1.22 15.37 7.33
C PHE A 158 -0.56 15.11 8.69
N ILE A 159 -0.09 13.88 8.90
CA ILE A 159 0.84 13.56 9.99
C ILE A 159 2.13 13.04 9.38
N TYR A 160 3.23 13.67 9.72
CA TYR A 160 4.53 13.40 9.12
C TYR A 160 5.62 13.23 10.17
N ALA A 161 6.53 12.28 9.95
CA ALA A 161 7.78 12.17 10.68
C ALA A 161 8.89 11.74 9.72
N PHE A 162 10.06 12.36 9.82
CA PHE A 162 11.23 12.05 9.00
C PHE A 162 12.43 11.73 9.88
N GLU A 163 12.99 10.51 9.73
CA GLU A 163 14.17 10.02 10.47
C GLU A 163 14.00 10.06 12.00
N GLN A 164 12.78 9.83 12.49
CA GLN A 164 12.48 9.84 13.92
C GLN A 164 12.52 8.43 14.55
N LYS A 165 12.64 8.40 15.88
CA LYS A 165 12.65 7.15 16.65
C LYS A 165 11.62 7.22 17.78
N ASN A 166 10.98 6.07 18.06
CA ASN A 166 9.94 5.97 19.08
C ASN A 166 8.85 7.01 18.82
N VAL A 167 8.06 6.80 17.78
CA VAL A 167 6.96 7.67 17.37
C VAL A 167 5.65 6.95 17.58
N GLY A 168 4.69 7.60 18.22
CA GLY A 168 3.35 7.09 18.46
C GLY A 168 2.24 7.97 17.93
N ILE A 169 1.16 7.32 17.50
CA ILE A 169 -0.16 7.91 17.26
C ILE A 169 -1.14 6.95 17.93
N THR A 170 -1.69 7.33 19.09
CA THR A 170 -2.45 6.38 19.91
C THR A 170 -3.75 6.98 20.45
N GLY A 171 -4.58 6.14 21.03
CA GLY A 171 -5.84 6.55 21.68
C GLY A 171 -7.08 6.14 20.87
N ASP A 172 -8.25 6.63 21.33
CA ASP A 172 -9.57 6.26 20.77
C ASP A 172 -10.21 7.42 19.99
N GLY A 173 -9.44 8.47 19.67
CA GLY A 173 -9.94 9.63 18.94
C GLY A 173 -9.93 9.45 17.42
N THR A 174 -10.33 10.51 16.73
CA THR A 174 -10.53 10.54 15.29
C THR A 174 -9.52 11.46 14.60
N LEU A 175 -8.97 11.00 13.50
CA LEU A 175 -8.19 11.75 12.52
C LEU A 175 -9.07 11.98 11.29
N ASP A 176 -9.53 13.21 11.07
CA ASP A 176 -10.45 13.55 9.99
C ASP A 176 -9.76 14.42 8.94
N GLY A 177 -9.47 13.83 7.78
CA GLY A 177 -8.78 14.51 6.67
C GLY A 177 -9.65 15.47 5.89
N GLN A 178 -10.96 15.46 6.10
CA GLN A 178 -11.93 16.33 5.43
C GLN A 178 -11.89 16.29 3.88
N ALA A 179 -11.28 15.27 3.29
CA ALA A 179 -11.29 15.13 1.84
C ALA A 179 -12.67 14.69 1.35
N ASP A 180 -13.11 15.28 0.25
CA ASP A 180 -14.41 15.01 -0.38
C ASP A 180 -14.37 15.41 -1.87
N ASN A 181 -15.51 15.34 -2.55
CA ASN A 181 -15.66 15.71 -3.96
C ASN A 181 -15.50 17.22 -4.24
N SER A 182 -15.21 18.03 -3.22
CA SER A 182 -14.90 19.46 -3.36
C SER A 182 -13.48 19.79 -2.95
N HIS A 183 -12.84 18.90 -2.16
CA HIS A 183 -11.52 19.12 -1.58
C HIS A 183 -10.67 17.87 -1.75
N TRP A 184 -9.45 17.99 -2.22
CA TRP A 184 -8.44 16.98 -2.44
C TRP A 184 -8.78 15.92 -3.50
N TRP A 185 -9.98 15.27 -3.43
CA TRP A 185 -10.34 14.20 -4.37
C TRP A 185 -10.46 14.68 -5.82
N PRO A 186 -10.92 15.91 -6.13
CA PRO A 186 -10.93 16.41 -7.51
C PRO A 186 -9.54 16.43 -8.15
N TRP A 187 -8.47 16.56 -7.37
CA TRP A 187 -7.11 16.51 -7.89
C TRP A 187 -6.75 15.17 -8.53
N LYS A 188 -7.52 14.12 -8.29
CA LYS A 188 -7.39 12.86 -9.04
C LYS A 188 -7.63 13.04 -10.54
N GLY A 189 -8.38 14.04 -10.97
CA GLY A 189 -8.76 14.25 -12.37
C GLY A 189 -9.84 13.28 -12.86
N SER A 190 -10.74 12.86 -11.96
CA SER A 190 -11.88 11.99 -12.27
C SER A 190 -13.20 12.65 -11.87
N THR A 191 -14.15 12.62 -12.79
CA THR A 191 -15.49 13.18 -12.55
C THR A 191 -16.27 12.46 -11.45
N VAL A 192 -15.94 11.20 -11.18
CA VAL A 192 -16.53 10.42 -10.06
C VAL A 192 -16.17 11.05 -8.72
N PHE A 193 -15.04 11.75 -8.64
CA PHE A 193 -14.52 12.38 -7.45
C PHE A 193 -14.58 13.91 -7.52
N GLY A 194 -15.55 14.47 -8.25
CA GLY A 194 -15.86 15.90 -8.27
C GLY A 194 -15.01 16.76 -9.21
N TRP A 195 -14.05 16.18 -9.97
CA TRP A 195 -13.29 16.94 -10.96
C TRP A 195 -14.15 17.33 -12.16
N ASN A 196 -14.02 18.56 -12.64
CA ASN A 196 -14.66 19.03 -13.86
C ASN A 196 -13.61 19.36 -14.94
N SER A 197 -14.01 19.30 -16.20
CA SER A 197 -13.10 19.61 -17.31
C SER A 197 -12.55 21.04 -17.19
N GLY A 198 -11.21 21.13 -17.16
CA GLY A 198 -10.49 22.39 -16.97
C GLY A 198 -10.00 22.63 -15.54
N ASP A 199 -10.50 21.91 -14.56
CA ASP A 199 -9.99 22.00 -13.20
C ASP A 199 -8.57 21.43 -13.10
N PRO A 200 -7.74 21.94 -12.18
CA PRO A 200 -6.44 21.37 -11.89
C PRO A 200 -6.52 19.91 -11.45
N ASN A 201 -5.51 19.10 -11.84
CA ASN A 201 -5.41 17.71 -11.40
C ASN A 201 -3.96 17.22 -11.43
N GLN A 202 -3.73 16.04 -10.84
CA GLN A 202 -2.40 15.46 -10.65
C GLN A 202 -1.80 14.79 -11.90
N ASN A 203 -2.54 14.62 -13.02
CA ASN A 203 -2.10 13.73 -14.12
C ASN A 203 -0.79 14.19 -14.78
N ALA A 204 -0.62 15.51 -14.97
CA ALA A 204 0.62 16.07 -15.51
C ALA A 204 1.80 15.92 -14.53
N ASP A 205 1.54 16.15 -13.24
CA ASP A 205 2.54 16.03 -12.18
C ASP A 205 2.96 14.57 -11.95
N ASP A 206 2.03 13.62 -12.01
CA ASP A 206 2.32 12.18 -11.95
C ASP A 206 3.25 11.78 -13.09
N THR A 207 2.92 12.17 -14.34
CA THR A 207 3.76 11.91 -15.49
C THR A 207 5.14 12.55 -15.34
N LEU A 208 5.21 13.81 -14.93
CA LEU A 208 6.46 14.52 -14.72
C LEU A 208 7.31 13.87 -13.62
N SER A 209 6.72 13.46 -12.51
CA SER A 209 7.44 12.80 -11.41
C SER A 209 8.11 11.50 -11.86
N GLN A 210 7.42 10.71 -12.68
CA GLN A 210 7.97 9.50 -13.26
C GLN A 210 9.11 9.80 -14.23
N GLN A 211 8.93 10.79 -15.13
CA GLN A 211 9.97 11.22 -16.06
C GLN A 211 11.22 11.71 -15.32
N MET A 212 11.07 12.56 -14.30
CA MET A 212 12.20 13.04 -13.49
C MET A 212 12.94 11.89 -12.79
N ALA A 213 12.20 10.85 -12.35
CA ALA A 213 12.81 9.68 -11.74
C ALA A 213 13.58 8.83 -12.76
N ASP A 214 13.02 8.63 -13.96
CA ASP A 214 13.66 7.88 -15.06
C ASP A 214 14.91 8.61 -15.59
N ASP A 215 14.89 9.94 -15.64
CA ASP A 215 16.02 10.80 -16.04
C ASP A 215 17.09 10.96 -14.93
N GLY A 216 16.84 10.39 -13.73
CA GLY A 216 17.79 10.47 -12.61
C GLY A 216 17.92 11.86 -11.99
N VAL A 217 16.92 12.73 -12.15
CA VAL A 217 16.91 14.07 -11.51
C VAL A 217 17.04 13.91 -9.99
N PRO A 218 17.92 14.67 -9.31
CA PRO A 218 18.03 14.62 -7.85
C PRO A 218 16.69 14.85 -7.14
N VAL A 219 16.41 14.10 -6.08
CA VAL A 219 15.13 14.18 -5.36
C VAL A 219 14.80 15.59 -4.88
N SER A 220 15.82 16.36 -4.43
CA SER A 220 15.66 17.75 -4.00
C SER A 220 15.21 18.72 -5.10
N GLU A 221 15.32 18.31 -6.36
CA GLU A 221 14.92 19.10 -7.53
C GLU A 221 13.55 18.66 -8.08
N ARG A 222 13.01 17.53 -7.61
CA ARG A 222 11.66 17.03 -7.94
C ARG A 222 10.62 17.70 -7.03
N VAL A 223 10.32 18.97 -7.27
CA VAL A 223 9.50 19.80 -6.35
C VAL A 223 8.08 19.95 -6.87
N PHE A 224 7.13 19.49 -6.07
CA PHE A 224 5.67 19.48 -6.35
C PHE A 224 4.91 20.15 -5.19
N GLY A 225 5.07 21.47 -5.04
CA GLY A 225 4.39 22.28 -4.02
C GLY A 225 3.29 23.14 -4.62
N ALA A 226 3.25 24.42 -4.21
CA ALA A 226 2.25 25.38 -4.69
C ALA A 226 2.19 25.41 -6.23
N GLY A 227 0.99 25.25 -6.78
CA GLY A 227 0.74 25.15 -8.23
C GLY A 227 0.85 23.74 -8.81
N HIS A 228 1.18 22.73 -7.99
CA HIS A 228 1.15 21.30 -8.30
C HIS A 228 0.06 20.60 -7.50
N TYR A 229 -0.38 19.42 -7.97
CA TYR A 229 -1.62 18.81 -7.47
C TYR A 229 -1.47 17.34 -7.07
N LEU A 230 -0.25 16.90 -6.68
CA LEU A 230 -0.03 15.59 -6.08
C LEU A 230 -0.62 15.56 -4.67
N ARG A 231 -1.70 14.80 -4.48
CA ARG A 231 -2.38 14.68 -3.19
C ARG A 231 -1.46 14.09 -2.12
N PRO A 232 -1.32 14.71 -0.93
CA PRO A 232 -0.51 14.13 0.14
C PRO A 232 -1.17 12.89 0.75
N ASN A 233 -0.35 11.97 1.29
CA ASN A 233 -0.82 10.86 2.11
C ASN A 233 -1.30 11.38 3.48
N PHE A 234 -2.10 10.61 4.21
CA PHE A 234 -2.56 11.04 5.53
C PHE A 234 -1.43 10.94 6.57
N ILE A 235 -0.96 9.72 6.87
CA ILE A 235 0.13 9.48 7.83
C ILE A 235 1.33 8.95 7.05
N GLN A 236 2.43 9.69 7.02
CA GLN A 236 3.66 9.20 6.44
C GLN A 236 4.83 9.29 7.43
N LEU A 237 5.29 8.11 7.85
CA LEU A 237 6.41 7.97 8.78
C LEU A 237 7.62 7.47 8.00
N TYR A 238 8.50 8.40 7.63
CA TYR A 238 9.58 8.20 6.67
C TYR A 238 10.92 7.93 7.37
N ARG A 239 11.57 6.79 7.10
CA ARG A 239 12.83 6.36 7.75
C ARG A 239 12.77 6.35 9.28
N CYS A 240 11.59 6.02 9.83
CA CYS A 240 11.37 5.98 11.26
C CYS A 240 11.71 4.61 11.85
N ARG A 241 12.00 4.59 13.15
CA ARG A 241 12.24 3.36 13.91
C ARG A 241 11.38 3.30 15.17
N ASN A 242 10.84 2.11 15.45
CA ASN A 242 9.95 1.88 16.58
C ASN A 242 8.72 2.80 16.49
N VAL A 243 7.79 2.39 15.69
CA VAL A 243 6.55 3.12 15.36
C VAL A 243 5.37 2.37 15.95
N VAL A 244 4.41 3.08 16.49
CA VAL A 244 3.10 2.55 16.88
C VAL A 244 1.98 3.46 16.38
N ILE A 245 0.97 2.87 15.72
CA ILE A 245 -0.31 3.53 15.41
C ILE A 245 -1.38 2.62 15.99
N SER A 246 -2.16 3.10 16.97
CA SER A 246 -3.04 2.24 17.74
C SER A 246 -4.35 2.92 18.13
N GLY A 247 -5.47 2.25 17.90
CA GLY A 247 -6.81 2.56 18.42
C GLY A 247 -7.56 3.67 17.67
N VAL A 248 -6.86 4.55 16.96
CA VAL A 248 -7.47 5.72 16.30
C VAL A 248 -8.37 5.33 15.12
N THR A 249 -9.37 6.19 14.85
CA THR A 249 -10.19 6.14 13.65
C THR A 249 -9.69 7.15 12.63
N ILE A 250 -9.51 6.74 11.35
CA ILE A 250 -9.05 7.59 10.26
C ILE A 250 -10.19 7.75 9.26
N LEU A 251 -10.54 8.99 8.93
CA LEU A 251 -11.63 9.34 8.03
C LEU A 251 -11.16 10.25 6.91
N ARG A 252 -11.70 10.06 5.73
CA ARG A 252 -11.68 11.03 4.61
C ARG A 252 -10.28 11.51 4.22
N SER A 253 -9.39 10.57 3.90
CA SER A 253 -8.02 10.86 3.46
C SER A 253 -7.97 11.50 2.06
N PRO A 254 -7.00 12.37 1.78
CA PRO A 254 -6.72 12.81 0.41
C PRO A 254 -6.23 11.67 -0.51
N MET A 255 -5.46 10.73 0.05
CA MET A 255 -4.82 9.62 -0.66
C MET A 255 -4.60 8.44 0.32
N TRP A 256 -3.50 7.69 0.26
CA TRP A 256 -3.18 6.58 1.16
C TRP A 256 -3.22 7.00 2.64
N GLU A 257 -3.83 6.17 3.49
CA GLU A 257 -4.02 6.51 4.91
C GLU A 257 -2.75 6.32 5.74
N ILE A 258 -2.32 5.08 5.92
CA ILE A 258 -1.16 4.74 6.76
C ILE A 258 -0.01 4.31 5.85
N HIS A 259 0.98 5.17 5.68
CA HIS A 259 2.09 4.97 4.77
C HIS A 259 3.45 5.08 5.46
N PRO A 260 3.88 4.06 6.23
CA PRO A 260 5.26 3.99 6.70
C PRO A 260 6.20 3.68 5.53
N VAL A 261 7.28 4.45 5.41
CA VAL A 261 8.25 4.35 4.30
C VAL A 261 9.65 4.15 4.84
N LEU A 262 10.38 3.15 4.34
CA LEU A 262 11.75 2.85 4.76
C LEU A 262 11.89 2.74 6.29
N SER A 263 10.81 2.32 6.95
CA SER A 263 10.69 2.29 8.41
C SER A 263 10.85 0.87 8.94
N HIS A 264 11.24 0.77 10.20
CA HIS A 264 11.55 -0.52 10.84
C HIS A 264 10.91 -0.61 12.23
N ASN A 265 10.45 -1.80 12.59
CA ASN A 265 9.71 -2.08 13.82
C ASN A 265 8.45 -1.21 13.90
N VAL A 266 7.46 -1.54 13.07
CA VAL A 266 6.20 -0.81 12.93
C VAL A 266 5.06 -1.68 13.43
N THR A 267 4.25 -1.14 14.32
CA THR A 267 3.02 -1.76 14.81
C THR A 267 1.83 -0.89 14.43
N VAL A 268 0.85 -1.49 13.75
CA VAL A 268 -0.47 -0.91 13.48
C VAL A 268 -1.50 -1.83 14.12
N GLU A 269 -2.23 -1.37 15.14
CA GLU A 269 -3.16 -2.24 15.84
C GLU A 269 -4.45 -1.54 16.25
N GLY A 270 -5.58 -2.24 16.10
CA GLY A 270 -6.89 -1.75 16.52
C GLY A 270 -7.33 -0.46 15.83
N VAL A 271 -6.75 -0.14 14.67
CA VAL A 271 -7.10 1.06 13.90
C VAL A 271 -8.35 0.78 13.06
N THR A 272 -9.24 1.76 12.99
CA THR A 272 -10.36 1.76 12.05
C THR A 272 -10.09 2.77 10.95
N VAL A 273 -10.17 2.34 9.69
CA VAL A 273 -10.12 3.21 8.52
C VAL A 273 -11.49 3.19 7.85
N ASP A 274 -12.08 4.36 7.64
CA ASP A 274 -13.34 4.57 6.89
C ASP A 274 -13.14 5.74 5.93
N SER A 275 -12.74 5.44 4.69
CA SER A 275 -12.34 6.46 3.72
C SER A 275 -12.48 5.93 2.29
N HIS A 276 -13.44 6.49 1.53
CA HIS A 276 -13.86 6.00 0.21
C HIS A 276 -13.49 6.91 -0.95
N GLY A 277 -12.41 7.66 -0.82
CA GLY A 277 -11.87 8.48 -1.90
C GLY A 277 -10.97 7.71 -2.87
N PRO A 278 -10.49 8.40 -3.93
CA PRO A 278 -9.59 7.79 -4.90
C PRO A 278 -8.22 7.53 -4.29
N ASN A 279 -7.71 6.30 -4.45
CA ASN A 279 -6.46 5.83 -3.84
C ASN A 279 -6.47 5.95 -2.30
N ASN A 280 -7.61 5.72 -1.68
CA ASN A 280 -7.69 5.60 -0.23
C ASN A 280 -7.37 4.15 0.15
N ASP A 281 -6.08 3.82 0.03
CA ASP A 281 -5.52 2.55 0.51
C ASP A 281 -5.34 2.67 2.04
N GLY A 282 -5.76 1.64 2.81
CA GLY A 282 -5.82 1.73 4.27
C GLY A 282 -4.45 1.69 4.94
N CYS A 283 -3.57 0.75 4.54
CA CYS A 283 -2.23 0.65 5.11
C CYS A 283 -1.21 0.15 4.07
N ASP A 284 -0.24 1.00 3.77
CA ASP A 284 0.76 0.80 2.71
C ASP A 284 2.20 0.78 3.25
N PRO A 285 2.63 -0.30 3.93
CA PRO A 285 4.04 -0.38 4.32
C PRO A 285 4.92 -0.49 3.07
N GLU A 286 5.77 0.53 2.85
CA GLU A 286 6.61 0.64 1.66
C GLU A 286 8.10 0.58 2.01
N SER A 287 8.82 -0.41 1.48
CA SER A 287 10.24 -0.65 1.80
C SER A 287 10.49 -0.79 3.31
N CYS A 288 9.56 -1.38 4.04
CA CYS A 288 9.58 -1.53 5.49
C CYS A 288 9.99 -2.94 5.92
N SER A 289 10.51 -3.06 7.13
CA SER A 289 10.83 -4.36 7.73
C SER A 289 10.35 -4.46 9.18
N ASP A 290 10.01 -5.69 9.60
CA ASP A 290 9.47 -5.94 10.93
C ASP A 290 8.18 -5.13 11.17
N VAL A 291 7.13 -5.49 10.44
CA VAL A 291 5.82 -4.83 10.50
C VAL A 291 4.78 -5.80 11.04
N VAL A 292 3.96 -5.35 11.98
CA VAL A 292 2.77 -6.07 12.46
C VAL A 292 1.55 -5.17 12.26
N ILE A 293 0.55 -5.69 11.54
CA ILE A 293 -0.77 -5.08 11.36
C ILE A 293 -1.78 -6.04 11.97
N GLN A 294 -2.47 -5.65 13.03
CA GLN A 294 -3.34 -6.56 13.76
C GLN A 294 -4.60 -5.90 14.33
N GLY A 295 -5.71 -6.64 14.33
CA GLY A 295 -6.96 -6.19 14.95
C GLY A 295 -7.55 -4.94 14.32
N CYS A 296 -7.21 -4.63 13.06
CA CYS A 296 -7.66 -3.43 12.36
C CYS A 296 -8.93 -3.70 11.54
N THR A 297 -9.70 -2.65 11.31
CA THR A 297 -10.85 -2.64 10.42
C THR A 297 -10.58 -1.68 9.26
N PHE A 298 -10.73 -2.19 8.03
CA PHE A 298 -10.52 -1.42 6.81
C PHE A 298 -11.81 -1.36 5.98
N ASP A 299 -12.33 -0.15 5.82
CA ASP A 299 -13.45 0.21 4.95
C ASP A 299 -12.96 1.30 4.01
N THR A 300 -12.46 0.91 2.82
CA THR A 300 -11.58 1.74 2.01
C THR A 300 -12.07 1.90 0.57
N GLY A 301 -11.66 2.98 -0.07
CA GLY A 301 -11.95 3.26 -1.48
C GLY A 301 -10.96 2.64 -2.48
N ASP A 302 -9.85 2.05 -1.99
CA ASP A 302 -8.87 1.31 -2.79
C ASP A 302 -8.40 0.07 -1.98
N ASP A 303 -7.16 -0.41 -2.10
CA ASP A 303 -6.71 -1.60 -1.39
C ASP A 303 -6.73 -1.42 0.15
N CYS A 304 -7.20 -2.40 0.90
CA CYS A 304 -7.23 -2.32 2.37
C CYS A 304 -5.82 -2.32 2.97
N ILE A 305 -4.98 -3.26 2.54
CA ILE A 305 -3.54 -3.29 2.85
C ILE A 305 -2.79 -3.50 1.54
N ALA A 306 -1.88 -2.58 1.18
CA ALA A 306 -1.07 -2.71 -0.03
C ALA A 306 0.43 -2.58 0.26
N ILE A 307 1.13 -3.71 0.32
CA ILE A 307 2.57 -3.76 0.57
C ILE A 307 3.31 -3.30 -0.67
N LYS A 308 4.19 -2.32 -0.52
CA LYS A 308 4.91 -1.65 -1.60
C LYS A 308 6.42 -1.63 -1.37
N ALA A 309 7.22 -1.40 -2.42
CA ALA A 309 8.69 -1.32 -2.36
C ALA A 309 9.26 -0.47 -3.49
N GLY A 310 8.66 0.69 -3.77
CA GLY A 310 9.10 1.63 -4.81
C GLY A 310 8.67 1.28 -6.22
N LYS A 311 8.71 2.28 -7.10
CA LYS A 311 8.21 2.22 -8.48
C LYS A 311 9.34 2.41 -9.48
N ASN A 312 9.45 1.52 -10.47
CA ASN A 312 10.29 1.65 -11.67
C ASN A 312 11.75 2.07 -11.38
N ALA A 313 12.27 3.06 -12.07
CA ALA A 313 13.65 3.54 -11.90
C ALA A 313 13.95 3.99 -10.47
N ASP A 314 13.03 4.69 -9.82
CA ASP A 314 13.23 5.15 -8.45
C ASP A 314 13.22 3.99 -7.43
N GLY A 315 12.33 3.01 -7.63
CA GLY A 315 12.34 1.78 -6.85
C GLY A 315 13.66 1.00 -7.00
N ARG A 316 14.23 0.94 -8.21
CA ARG A 316 15.55 0.34 -8.47
C ARG A 316 16.69 1.15 -7.86
N ARG A 317 16.60 2.48 -7.88
CA ARG A 317 17.57 3.37 -7.26
C ARG A 317 17.63 3.19 -5.74
N VAL A 318 16.48 3.13 -5.07
CA VAL A 318 16.39 2.94 -3.61
C VAL A 318 16.71 1.49 -3.25
N ASN A 319 16.16 0.53 -3.97
CA ASN A 319 16.43 -0.92 -3.88
C ASN A 319 16.34 -1.50 -2.46
N VAL A 320 15.30 -1.10 -1.71
CA VAL A 320 15.03 -1.62 -0.36
C VAL A 320 13.71 -2.39 -0.39
N PRO A 321 13.71 -3.68 -0.02
CA PRO A 321 12.50 -4.49 -0.02
C PRO A 321 11.59 -4.18 1.16
N SER A 322 10.31 -4.55 1.02
CA SER A 322 9.42 -4.78 2.15
C SER A 322 9.51 -6.24 2.60
N GLN A 323 9.74 -6.47 3.89
CA GLN A 323 9.93 -7.83 4.39
C GLN A 323 9.57 -8.02 5.86
N ASP A 324 9.36 -9.30 6.23
CA ASP A 324 9.04 -9.67 7.61
C ASP A 324 7.78 -8.94 8.13
N ILE A 325 6.67 -9.14 7.42
CA ILE A 325 5.38 -8.50 7.68
C ILE A 325 4.38 -9.54 8.15
N VAL A 326 3.70 -9.28 9.26
CA VAL A 326 2.59 -10.11 9.77
C VAL A 326 1.30 -9.30 9.78
N ILE A 327 0.27 -9.82 9.14
CA ILE A 327 -1.09 -9.27 9.09
C ILE A 327 -2.00 -10.29 9.75
N ARG A 328 -2.76 -9.91 10.78
CA ARG A 328 -3.61 -10.86 11.47
C ARG A 328 -4.82 -10.23 12.17
N ASP A 329 -5.83 -11.05 12.40
CA ASP A 329 -7.03 -10.65 13.16
C ASP A 329 -7.70 -9.37 12.59
N CYS A 330 -7.64 -9.12 11.26
CA CYS A 330 -8.19 -7.94 10.62
C CYS A 330 -9.53 -8.22 9.92
N ASP A 331 -10.36 -7.17 9.87
CA ASP A 331 -11.62 -7.13 9.14
C ASP A 331 -11.51 -6.21 7.92
N PHE A 332 -11.83 -6.73 6.75
CA PHE A 332 -11.87 -5.95 5.50
C PHE A 332 -13.32 -5.80 5.07
N VAL A 333 -13.86 -4.59 5.26
CA VAL A 333 -15.29 -4.27 5.08
C VAL A 333 -15.57 -3.94 3.62
N ASP A 334 -14.75 -3.08 3.01
CA ASP A 334 -14.81 -2.72 1.60
C ASP A 334 -13.42 -2.32 1.07
N GLY A 335 -13.24 -2.30 -0.26
CA GLY A 335 -11.98 -1.92 -0.90
C GLY A 335 -11.75 -2.56 -2.27
N HIS A 336 -10.52 -2.46 -2.80
CA HIS A 336 -10.16 -3.15 -4.04
C HIS A 336 -9.46 -4.49 -3.75
N GLY A 337 -8.57 -4.57 -2.80
CA GLY A 337 -7.91 -5.80 -2.41
C GLY A 337 -7.77 -5.91 -0.90
N GLY A 338 -8.06 -7.07 -0.31
CA GLY A 338 -7.88 -7.29 1.13
C GLY A 338 -6.39 -7.21 1.49
N VAL A 339 -5.64 -8.23 1.11
CA VAL A 339 -4.16 -8.23 1.19
C VAL A 339 -3.61 -8.08 -0.22
N THR A 340 -2.98 -6.93 -0.49
CA THR A 340 -2.40 -6.63 -1.80
C THR A 340 -0.88 -6.50 -1.71
N ILE A 341 -0.17 -6.94 -2.74
CA ILE A 341 1.24 -6.61 -2.99
C ILE A 341 1.33 -5.91 -4.34
N GLY A 342 1.91 -4.72 -4.33
CA GLY A 342 2.10 -3.91 -5.53
C GLY A 342 0.99 -2.87 -5.78
N SER A 343 1.02 -2.26 -6.98
CA SER A 343 1.96 -2.51 -8.10
C SER A 343 3.38 -1.97 -7.87
N GLU A 344 3.59 -1.02 -6.98
CA GLU A 344 4.88 -0.40 -6.66
C GLU A 344 5.73 -1.35 -5.80
N MET A 345 6.32 -2.41 -6.42
CA MET A 345 7.05 -3.46 -5.70
C MET A 345 8.46 -3.72 -6.25
N THR A 346 9.03 -2.74 -6.93
CA THR A 346 10.31 -2.85 -7.65
C THR A 346 11.49 -3.26 -6.76
N GLY A 347 11.55 -2.82 -5.50
CA GLY A 347 12.58 -3.22 -4.54
C GLY A 347 12.41 -4.63 -3.98
N GLY A 348 11.28 -5.27 -4.28
CA GLY A 348 10.95 -6.62 -3.83
C GLY A 348 10.13 -6.69 -2.55
N VAL A 349 9.37 -7.78 -2.41
CA VAL A 349 8.58 -8.09 -1.22
C VAL A 349 8.82 -9.54 -0.81
N SER A 350 9.05 -9.80 0.48
CA SER A 350 9.24 -11.17 0.96
C SER A 350 8.85 -11.37 2.42
N HIS A 351 8.62 -12.65 2.80
CA HIS A 351 8.26 -13.04 4.15
C HIS A 351 7.03 -12.28 4.67
N VAL A 352 5.93 -12.41 3.93
CA VAL A 352 4.62 -11.87 4.31
C VAL A 352 3.76 -13.01 4.84
N PHE A 353 3.18 -12.81 6.01
CA PHE A 353 2.32 -13.76 6.70
C PHE A 353 0.97 -13.10 6.99
N ALA A 354 -0.09 -13.68 6.47
CA ALA A 354 -1.46 -13.21 6.65
C ALA A 354 -2.32 -14.31 7.28
N GLU A 355 -2.93 -14.08 8.43
CA GLU A 355 -3.71 -15.09 9.13
C GLU A 355 -4.93 -14.53 9.87
N ASP A 356 -5.94 -15.39 10.02
CA ASP A 356 -7.14 -15.11 10.82
C ASP A 356 -7.88 -13.85 10.34
N LEU A 357 -8.14 -13.75 9.02
CA LEU A 357 -8.72 -12.58 8.37
C LEU A 357 -10.18 -12.83 8.00
N ARG A 358 -10.99 -11.80 8.06
CA ARG A 358 -12.40 -11.80 7.64
C ARG A 358 -12.63 -10.70 6.62
N MET A 359 -13.39 -11.01 5.56
CA MET A 359 -13.75 -10.04 4.55
C MET A 359 -15.05 -10.40 3.83
N SER A 360 -15.84 -9.41 3.49
CA SER A 360 -17.06 -9.63 2.69
C SER A 360 -17.59 -8.30 2.15
N SER A 361 -17.41 -8.05 0.85
CA SER A 361 -18.06 -6.93 0.18
C SER A 361 -18.33 -7.25 -1.29
N PRO A 362 -19.45 -6.79 -1.86
CA PRO A 362 -19.68 -6.84 -3.30
C PRO A 362 -18.78 -5.89 -4.10
N ASN A 363 -18.07 -4.97 -3.44
CA ASN A 363 -17.16 -4.01 -4.07
C ASN A 363 -15.69 -4.42 -3.91
N LEU A 364 -15.35 -5.18 -2.86
CA LEU A 364 -14.01 -5.71 -2.65
C LEU A 364 -13.65 -6.65 -3.81
N ASN A 365 -12.66 -6.30 -4.63
CA ASN A 365 -12.37 -7.07 -5.82
C ASN A 365 -11.72 -8.42 -5.49
N ASN A 366 -10.73 -8.46 -4.61
CA ASN A 366 -9.92 -9.64 -4.35
C ASN A 366 -9.64 -9.83 -2.85
N CYS A 367 -9.53 -11.08 -2.41
CA CYS A 367 -9.04 -11.41 -1.08
C CYS A 367 -7.51 -11.25 -1.00
N LEU A 368 -6.80 -11.90 -1.92
CA LEU A 368 -5.35 -11.80 -2.09
C LEU A 368 -5.06 -11.32 -3.51
N ARG A 369 -4.28 -10.22 -3.62
CA ARG A 369 -4.04 -9.54 -4.88
C ARG A 369 -2.56 -9.22 -5.09
N LEU A 370 -1.90 -9.86 -6.05
CA LEU A 370 -0.53 -9.59 -6.43
C LEU A 370 -0.51 -8.95 -7.82
N LYS A 371 -0.12 -7.66 -7.87
CA LYS A 371 -0.11 -6.82 -9.07
C LYS A 371 1.32 -6.49 -9.45
N THR A 372 1.74 -6.85 -10.65
CA THR A 372 3.07 -6.49 -11.16
C THR A 372 3.11 -6.47 -12.69
N ASN A 373 4.22 -6.04 -13.26
CA ASN A 373 4.45 -6.02 -14.70
C ASN A 373 5.95 -5.90 -15.05
N SER A 374 6.27 -5.96 -16.35
CA SER A 374 7.66 -5.90 -16.81
C SER A 374 8.32 -4.52 -16.75
N LEU A 375 7.61 -3.47 -16.36
CA LEU A 375 8.17 -2.16 -16.08
C LEU A 375 8.59 -2.03 -14.60
N ARG A 376 7.84 -2.69 -13.71
CA ARG A 376 8.14 -2.76 -12.26
C ARG A 376 9.35 -3.63 -11.98
N GLY A 377 9.37 -4.86 -12.50
CA GLY A 377 10.37 -5.86 -12.11
C GLY A 377 10.26 -6.26 -10.64
N GLY A 378 11.40 -6.48 -10.00
CA GLY A 378 11.45 -6.87 -8.59
C GLY A 378 11.00 -8.31 -8.34
N TYR A 379 10.65 -8.61 -7.09
CA TYR A 379 10.20 -9.94 -6.72
C TYR A 379 9.11 -9.91 -5.64
N ILE A 380 8.25 -10.93 -5.65
CA ILE A 380 7.34 -11.30 -4.56
C ILE A 380 7.63 -12.75 -4.22
N LYS A 381 8.03 -13.05 -2.97
CA LYS A 381 8.33 -14.41 -2.56
C LYS A 381 8.06 -14.67 -1.08
N ASN A 382 7.88 -15.94 -0.73
CA ASN A 382 7.62 -16.34 0.66
C ASN A 382 6.38 -15.64 1.22
N LEU A 383 5.25 -15.78 0.51
CA LEU A 383 3.95 -15.29 0.94
C LEU A 383 3.13 -16.45 1.50
N TYR A 384 2.68 -16.32 2.72
CA TYR A 384 1.92 -17.34 3.46
C TYR A 384 0.61 -16.76 3.96
N MET A 385 -0.50 -17.38 3.59
CA MET A 385 -1.84 -16.97 4.04
C MET A 385 -2.58 -18.17 4.60
N ARG A 386 -3.27 -18.00 5.73
CA ARG A 386 -4.10 -19.08 6.32
C ARG A 386 -5.28 -18.58 7.13
N ASN A 387 -6.27 -19.45 7.31
CA ASN A 387 -7.46 -19.22 8.15
C ASN A 387 -8.19 -17.95 7.71
N VAL A 388 -8.57 -17.87 6.45
CA VAL A 388 -9.24 -16.69 5.90
C VAL A 388 -10.69 -17.03 5.54
N ASN A 389 -11.60 -16.21 6.03
CA ASN A 389 -13.03 -16.35 5.73
C ASN A 389 -13.49 -15.17 4.87
N VAL A 390 -13.92 -15.49 3.66
CA VAL A 390 -14.43 -14.54 2.67
C VAL A 390 -15.89 -14.82 2.43
N GLY A 391 -16.79 -13.91 2.81
CA GLY A 391 -18.20 -14.00 2.46
C GLY A 391 -18.38 -13.84 0.95
N GLN A 392 -17.92 -12.71 0.39
CA GLN A 392 -17.92 -12.46 -1.05
C GLN A 392 -16.83 -11.47 -1.46
N VAL A 393 -16.40 -11.62 -2.73
CA VAL A 393 -15.57 -10.64 -3.46
C VAL A 393 -16.09 -10.49 -4.89
N ALA A 394 -15.84 -9.32 -5.49
CA ALA A 394 -16.39 -8.96 -6.80
C ALA A 394 -15.71 -9.66 -7.99
N GLN A 395 -14.45 -9.98 -7.88
CA GLN A 395 -13.64 -10.52 -8.97
C GLN A 395 -13.02 -11.88 -8.59
N GLU A 396 -11.71 -12.03 -8.68
CA GLU A 396 -11.00 -13.25 -8.33
C GLU A 396 -10.73 -13.29 -6.82
N ALA A 397 -10.99 -14.40 -6.14
CA ALA A 397 -10.63 -14.49 -4.73
C ALA A 397 -9.11 -14.41 -4.52
N PHE A 398 -8.33 -15.09 -5.35
CA PHE A 398 -6.87 -15.01 -5.37
C PHE A 398 -6.36 -14.62 -6.76
N LEU A 399 -5.65 -13.51 -6.87
CA LEU A 399 -5.11 -12.95 -8.11
C LEU A 399 -3.58 -12.86 -8.08
N VAL A 400 -2.92 -13.40 -9.10
CA VAL A 400 -1.54 -13.06 -9.48
C VAL A 400 -1.54 -12.62 -10.94
N ASP A 401 -1.26 -11.34 -11.18
CA ASP A 401 -1.36 -10.74 -12.52
C ASP A 401 -0.06 -10.02 -12.88
N PHE A 402 0.65 -10.56 -13.89
CA PHE A 402 1.85 -9.93 -14.47
C PHE A 402 1.52 -8.89 -15.56
N TYR A 403 0.25 -8.80 -15.96
CA TYR A 403 -0.20 -7.86 -17.01
C TYR A 403 -0.86 -6.60 -16.41
N TYR A 404 -0.66 -6.33 -15.13
CA TYR A 404 -1.24 -5.17 -14.49
C TYR A 404 -0.72 -3.88 -15.15
N GLU A 405 -1.61 -3.06 -15.70
CA GLU A 405 -1.36 -1.83 -16.47
C GLU A 405 -0.62 -2.06 -17.80
N VAL A 406 0.48 -2.81 -17.82
CA VAL A 406 1.28 -3.10 -19.03
C VAL A 406 1.68 -4.57 -19.07
N GLY A 407 1.90 -5.07 -20.28
CA GLY A 407 2.35 -6.45 -20.51
C GLY A 407 3.87 -6.61 -20.50
N PRO A 408 4.39 -7.72 -21.09
CA PRO A 408 5.82 -7.98 -21.21
C PRO A 408 6.50 -6.99 -22.19
N GLY A 409 7.83 -6.89 -22.13
CA GLY A 409 8.65 -6.16 -23.13
C GLY A 409 9.35 -4.90 -22.61
N PHE A 410 9.17 -4.50 -21.34
CA PHE A 410 9.87 -3.34 -20.76
C PHE A 410 11.22 -3.69 -20.12
N GLY A 411 11.63 -4.95 -20.15
CA GLY A 411 12.99 -5.39 -19.79
C GLY A 411 13.22 -5.69 -18.29
N PHE A 412 12.21 -5.54 -17.44
CA PHE A 412 12.28 -5.79 -16.00
C PHE A 412 11.22 -6.80 -15.58
N ASN A 413 11.34 -8.05 -16.03
CA ASN A 413 10.34 -9.06 -15.69
C ASN A 413 10.33 -9.33 -14.18
N PRO A 414 9.14 -9.42 -13.55
CA PRO A 414 9.03 -9.71 -12.13
C PRO A 414 9.29 -11.18 -11.83
N THR A 415 9.76 -11.48 -10.62
CA THR A 415 9.80 -12.83 -10.10
C THR A 415 8.73 -13.00 -9.03
N VAL A 416 7.81 -13.96 -9.19
CA VAL A 416 6.84 -14.34 -8.17
C VAL A 416 7.02 -15.81 -7.84
N ALA A 417 7.28 -16.10 -6.54
CA ALA A 417 7.60 -17.47 -6.11
C ALA A 417 7.18 -17.75 -4.67
N GLU A 418 6.95 -19.05 -4.36
CA GLU A 418 6.72 -19.54 -3.00
C GLU A 418 5.51 -18.86 -2.32
N ILE A 419 4.32 -19.08 -2.89
CA ILE A 419 3.03 -18.64 -2.35
C ILE A 419 2.31 -19.86 -1.77
N ASP A 420 1.91 -19.79 -0.52
CA ASP A 420 1.20 -20.87 0.18
C ASP A 420 -0.08 -20.33 0.82
N VAL A 421 -1.24 -20.78 0.35
CA VAL A 421 -2.55 -20.39 0.84
C VAL A 421 -3.25 -21.62 1.43
N ARG A 422 -3.65 -21.55 2.70
CA ARG A 422 -4.27 -22.66 3.43
C ARG A 422 -5.54 -22.25 4.16
N ASN A 423 -6.48 -23.17 4.21
CA ASN A 423 -7.73 -22.97 4.95
C ASN A 423 -8.40 -21.63 4.57
N LEU A 424 -8.62 -21.45 3.27
CA LEU A 424 -9.34 -20.31 2.70
C LEU A 424 -10.76 -20.75 2.33
N THR A 425 -11.75 -20.09 2.89
CA THR A 425 -13.16 -20.30 2.53
C THR A 425 -13.71 -19.06 1.86
N VAL A 426 -14.29 -19.23 0.66
CA VAL A 426 -14.89 -18.16 -0.14
C VAL A 426 -16.33 -18.52 -0.46
N GLY A 427 -17.27 -17.69 -0.04
CA GLY A 427 -18.71 -17.87 -0.26
C GLY A 427 -19.15 -17.47 -1.66
N GLN A 428 -18.57 -16.43 -2.25
CA GLN A 428 -18.87 -15.98 -3.61
C GLN A 428 -17.68 -15.23 -4.24
N ALA A 429 -17.40 -15.53 -5.50
CA ALA A 429 -16.41 -14.82 -6.33
C ALA A 429 -16.72 -14.97 -7.83
N LYS A 430 -16.18 -14.12 -8.66
CA LYS A 430 -16.23 -14.31 -10.11
C LYS A 430 -15.33 -15.47 -10.55
N LYS A 431 -14.11 -15.58 -10.00
CA LYS A 431 -13.22 -16.72 -10.16
C LYS A 431 -12.62 -17.13 -8.81
N ALA A 432 -12.36 -18.43 -8.66
CA ALA A 432 -11.66 -18.94 -7.48
C ALA A 432 -10.24 -18.38 -7.39
N PHE A 433 -9.49 -18.51 -8.47
CA PHE A 433 -8.15 -17.94 -8.60
C PHE A 433 -7.80 -17.60 -10.05
N TYR A 434 -6.91 -16.63 -10.22
CA TYR A 434 -6.35 -16.20 -11.50
C TYR A 434 -4.84 -16.04 -11.34
N LEU A 435 -4.08 -16.95 -11.93
CA LEU A 435 -2.63 -17.03 -11.83
C LEU A 435 -2.06 -16.93 -13.23
N VAL A 436 -1.55 -15.76 -13.63
CA VAL A 436 -1.08 -15.50 -14.98
C VAL A 436 0.29 -14.83 -14.95
N GLY A 437 1.31 -15.62 -15.31
CA GLY A 437 2.68 -15.15 -15.53
C GLY A 437 2.95 -14.73 -16.96
N TYR A 438 4.22 -14.59 -17.35
CA TYR A 438 4.65 -14.39 -18.73
C TYR A 438 5.11 -15.71 -19.36
N PRO A 439 5.05 -15.84 -20.69
CA PRO A 439 5.57 -17.04 -21.38
C PRO A 439 7.06 -17.30 -21.11
N GLU A 440 7.85 -16.25 -20.87
CA GLU A 440 9.29 -16.30 -20.61
C GLU A 440 9.65 -16.39 -19.13
N ASP A 441 8.74 -15.90 -18.25
CA ASP A 441 8.94 -15.83 -16.81
C ASP A 441 7.68 -16.28 -16.09
N HIS A 442 7.69 -17.53 -15.67
CA HIS A 442 6.56 -18.17 -15.01
C HIS A 442 6.48 -17.81 -13.53
N ILE A 443 5.27 -17.80 -12.99
CA ILE A 443 5.03 -17.84 -11.53
C ILE A 443 5.54 -19.20 -11.04
N GLN A 444 6.26 -19.23 -9.91
CA GLN A 444 6.93 -20.42 -9.41
C GLN A 444 6.44 -20.80 -8.00
N GLY A 445 6.01 -22.06 -7.84
CA GLY A 445 5.66 -22.60 -6.52
C GLY A 445 4.44 -21.91 -5.89
N VAL A 446 3.25 -22.29 -6.33
CA VAL A 446 1.98 -21.88 -5.72
C VAL A 446 1.31 -23.10 -5.09
N ALA A 447 1.03 -23.07 -3.80
CA ALA A 447 0.31 -24.11 -3.11
C ALA A 447 -1.05 -23.60 -2.56
N LEU A 448 -2.11 -24.34 -2.85
CA LEU A 448 -3.45 -24.15 -2.29
C LEU A 448 -3.80 -25.42 -1.50
N THR A 449 -4.02 -25.32 -0.19
CA THR A 449 -4.33 -26.44 0.67
C THR A 449 -5.59 -26.18 1.48
N ASP A 450 -6.53 -27.14 1.49
CA ASP A 450 -7.80 -27.05 2.24
C ASP A 450 -8.58 -25.77 1.91
N CYS A 451 -8.73 -25.45 0.60
CA CYS A 451 -9.42 -24.26 0.14
C CYS A 451 -10.78 -24.59 -0.46
N VAL A 452 -11.81 -23.83 -0.08
CA VAL A 452 -13.18 -24.00 -0.56
C VAL A 452 -13.68 -22.71 -1.20
N PHE A 453 -14.09 -22.80 -2.47
CA PHE A 453 -14.65 -21.70 -3.23
C PHE A 453 -16.07 -22.07 -3.65
N SER A 454 -17.07 -21.36 -3.14
CA SER A 454 -18.48 -21.54 -3.43
C SER A 454 -19.00 -20.42 -4.32
N ASN A 455 -20.07 -20.66 -5.07
CA ASN A 455 -20.71 -19.68 -5.96
C ASN A 455 -19.72 -18.94 -6.87
N VAL A 456 -18.80 -19.69 -7.45
CA VAL A 456 -17.82 -19.18 -8.40
C VAL A 456 -18.40 -19.17 -9.81
N ALA A 457 -18.51 -17.99 -10.42
CA ALA A 457 -19.18 -17.84 -11.73
C ALA A 457 -18.37 -18.42 -12.89
N ASN A 458 -17.04 -18.24 -12.92
CA ASN A 458 -16.18 -18.53 -14.06
C ASN A 458 -14.97 -19.43 -13.74
N GLY A 459 -15.12 -20.34 -12.76
CA GLY A 459 -14.08 -21.31 -12.40
C GLY A 459 -12.75 -20.67 -11.95
N TYR A 460 -11.66 -20.97 -12.63
CA TYR A 460 -10.32 -20.45 -12.34
C TYR A 460 -9.49 -20.33 -13.63
N THR A 461 -8.36 -19.60 -13.56
CA THR A 461 -7.40 -19.44 -14.68
C THR A 461 -5.98 -19.69 -14.20
N VAL A 462 -5.21 -20.50 -14.93
CA VAL A 462 -3.79 -20.76 -14.65
C VAL A 462 -3.03 -20.74 -15.98
N GLN A 463 -2.07 -19.82 -16.11
CA GLN A 463 -1.21 -19.70 -17.28
C GLN A 463 0.22 -19.34 -16.86
N TYR A 464 1.20 -20.04 -17.40
CA TYR A 464 2.62 -19.79 -17.11
C TYR A 464 2.94 -19.87 -15.62
N VAL A 465 2.57 -20.99 -15.01
CA VAL A 465 2.82 -21.32 -13.60
C VAL A 465 3.57 -22.66 -13.56
N ASP A 466 4.70 -22.66 -12.92
CA ASP A 466 5.47 -23.86 -12.60
C ASP A 466 5.25 -24.25 -11.13
N ASP A 467 5.24 -25.56 -10.85
CA ASP A 467 5.09 -26.13 -9.51
C ASP A 467 3.79 -25.67 -8.78
N LEU A 468 2.65 -25.80 -9.45
CA LEU A 468 1.33 -25.62 -8.83
C LEU A 468 0.96 -26.85 -8.02
N GLU A 469 0.73 -26.68 -6.73
CA GLU A 469 0.25 -27.73 -5.82
C GLU A 469 -1.18 -27.45 -5.37
N LEU A 470 -2.11 -28.35 -5.68
CA LEU A 470 -3.50 -28.31 -5.20
C LEU A 470 -3.73 -29.51 -4.28
N SER A 471 -4.07 -29.27 -3.03
CA SER A 471 -4.39 -30.29 -2.04
C SER A 471 -5.72 -29.99 -1.37
N ASN A 472 -6.71 -30.85 -1.55
CA ASN A 472 -8.06 -30.66 -0.99
C ASN A 472 -8.69 -29.30 -1.37
N VAL A 473 -8.60 -28.91 -2.65
CA VAL A 473 -9.23 -27.69 -3.18
C VAL A 473 -10.59 -28.04 -3.79
N VAL A 474 -11.63 -27.32 -3.38
CA VAL A 474 -13.00 -27.51 -3.85
C VAL A 474 -13.52 -26.23 -4.50
N VAL A 475 -14.04 -26.34 -5.72
CA VAL A 475 -14.69 -25.23 -6.44
C VAL A 475 -16.12 -25.65 -6.81
N ASN A 476 -17.11 -24.92 -6.34
CA ASN A 476 -18.53 -25.22 -6.53
C ASN A 476 -18.91 -26.68 -6.22
N GLY A 477 -18.39 -27.21 -5.12
CA GLY A 477 -18.64 -28.60 -4.68
C GLY A 477 -17.81 -29.66 -5.43
N ILE A 478 -17.04 -29.28 -6.45
CA ILE A 478 -16.18 -30.20 -7.21
C ILE A 478 -14.76 -30.12 -6.65
N ARG A 479 -14.26 -31.25 -6.15
CA ARG A 479 -12.86 -31.36 -5.72
C ARG A 479 -11.94 -31.38 -6.94
N LEU A 480 -11.00 -30.45 -7.00
CA LEU A 480 -9.98 -30.46 -8.02
C LEU A 480 -9.00 -31.62 -7.78
N PRO A 481 -8.46 -32.22 -8.86
CA PRO A 481 -7.44 -33.25 -8.73
C PRO A 481 -6.25 -32.72 -7.92
N ASN A 482 -5.76 -33.52 -6.97
CA ASN A 482 -4.49 -33.19 -6.32
C ASN A 482 -3.39 -33.20 -7.37
N THR A 483 -2.75 -32.07 -7.57
CA THR A 483 -1.70 -31.90 -8.56
C THR A 483 -0.40 -31.54 -7.87
N THR A 484 0.69 -32.20 -8.27
CA THR A 484 2.06 -31.72 -8.16
C THR A 484 2.58 -31.62 -9.59
N ALA A 485 2.16 -30.60 -10.32
CA ALA A 485 2.50 -30.47 -11.75
C ALA A 485 3.68 -29.53 -11.92
N ALA A 486 4.76 -30.05 -12.49
CA ALA A 486 5.92 -29.24 -12.87
C ALA A 486 5.64 -28.18 -13.96
N ARG A 487 4.49 -28.25 -14.62
CA ARG A 487 3.94 -27.22 -15.54
C ARG A 487 2.43 -27.37 -15.62
N ALA A 488 1.69 -26.39 -15.15
CA ALA A 488 0.25 -26.35 -15.32
C ALA A 488 -0.13 -25.40 -16.46
N VAL A 489 -0.56 -25.98 -17.60
CA VAL A 489 -1.44 -25.29 -18.54
C VAL A 489 -2.79 -25.95 -18.35
N VAL A 490 -3.69 -25.30 -17.65
CA VAL A 490 -5.07 -25.79 -17.49
C VAL A 490 -5.92 -25.03 -18.51
N PRO A 491 -6.67 -25.73 -19.38
CA PRO A 491 -7.54 -25.07 -20.37
C PRO A 491 -8.58 -24.18 -19.66
N VAL A 492 -8.83 -23.05 -20.28
CA VAL A 492 -9.89 -22.06 -19.95
C VAL A 492 -11.27 -22.72 -20.06
#